data_4afcbf7b6bc89c577ea1710760408cea
#
_entry.id   4afcbf7b6bc89c577ea1710760408cea
#
_cell.length_a   1.000
_cell.length_b   1.000
_cell.length_c   1.000
_cell.angle_alpha   90.00
_cell.angle_beta   90.00
_cell.angle_gamma   90.00
#
_symmetry.space_group_name_H-M   'P 1'
#
loop_
_entity.id
_entity.type
_entity.pdbx_description
1 polymer ?
#
loop_
_entity_poly.entity_id
_entity_poly.type
_entity_poly.pdbx_seq_one_letter_code
_entity_poly.pdbx_strand_id
1 'polypeptide(L)'
;MNDNHNNVNSIHQFKTQGIDGTEINFKNYEGRKILVVNVASECGLTPQYAQLQELYESFQDKLVIVGFPANNFGGQEPGTNGEIQTFCTKNYGVTFPLAAKIDIETHPIYRWLTSKKENGSIDSSVEWNFNKYLLNESGQLVKYLPSSASPIDETIVDWVNS
;
A
#
# COMPACT_ATOMS: atom_id res chain seq x y z
N MET A 1 13.14 24.06 -12.24
CA MET A 1 13.11 23.62 -12.01
C MET A 1 12.90 22.92 -11.63
N ASN A 2 12.89 22.69 -11.44
CA ASN A 2 12.72 22.03 -11.05
C ASN A 2 12.34 21.20 -10.63
N ASP A 3 12.05 21.03 -10.36
CA ASP A 3 11.75 20.49 -9.89
C ASP A 3 11.37 19.35 -9.67
N ASN A 4 10.79 19.04 -9.86
CA ASN A 4 10.18 17.84 -10.21
C ASN A 4 11.13 16.75 -10.17
N HIS A 5 12.13 16.91 -10.63
CA HIS A 5 13.18 15.98 -10.49
C HIS A 5 13.53 15.72 -9.06
N ASN A 6 13.04 16.49 -8.18
CA ASN A 6 13.22 16.27 -6.80
C ASN A 6 12.47 15.11 -6.29
N ASN A 7 11.64 14.49 -7.12
CA ASN A 7 10.71 13.47 -6.68
C ASN A 7 11.31 12.10 -6.52
N VAL A 8 12.63 11.94 -6.63
CA VAL A 8 13.27 10.65 -6.41
C VAL A 8 13.00 10.11 -5.00
N ASN A 9 12.77 10.99 -4.03
CA ASN A 9 12.44 10.61 -2.66
C ASN A 9 10.94 10.60 -2.39
N SER A 10 10.11 10.60 -3.42
CA SER A 10 8.66 10.60 -3.28
C SER A 10 8.05 9.47 -4.07
N ILE A 11 7.05 8.80 -3.45
CA ILE A 11 6.28 7.76 -4.12
C ILE A 11 5.47 8.33 -5.30
N HIS A 12 5.26 9.64 -5.35
CA HIS A 12 4.49 10.28 -6.41
C HIS A 12 5.12 10.13 -7.80
N GLN A 13 6.38 9.70 -7.87
CA GLN A 13 7.04 9.44 -9.15
C GLN A 13 6.55 8.16 -9.84
N PHE A 14 5.83 7.29 -9.11
CA PHE A 14 5.51 5.96 -9.61
C PHE A 14 4.10 5.85 -10.16
N LYS A 15 3.97 4.94 -11.13
CA LYS A 15 2.70 4.45 -11.66
C LYS A 15 2.74 2.94 -11.62
N THR A 16 1.58 2.31 -11.49
CA THR A 16 1.48 0.85 -11.58
C THR A 16 0.12 0.48 -12.16
N GLN A 17 0.01 -0.75 -12.63
CA GLN A 17 -1.25 -1.24 -13.16
C GLN A 17 -2.20 -1.56 -12.01
N GLY A 18 -3.45 -1.10 -12.12
CA GLY A 18 -4.51 -1.48 -11.19
C GLY A 18 -5.02 -2.88 -11.47
N ILE A 19 -5.66 -3.47 -10.48
CA ILE A 19 -6.18 -4.84 -10.56
C ILE A 19 -7.26 -4.99 -11.63
N ASP A 20 -7.95 -3.90 -11.96
CA ASP A 20 -8.99 -3.87 -12.98
C ASP A 20 -8.45 -3.43 -14.36
N GLY A 21 -7.14 -3.25 -14.49
CA GLY A 21 -6.50 -2.82 -15.72
C GLY A 21 -6.33 -1.32 -15.86
N THR A 22 -6.94 -0.52 -14.99
CA THR A 22 -6.75 0.93 -15.04
C THR A 22 -5.43 1.30 -14.34
N GLU A 23 -4.83 2.41 -14.75
CA GLU A 23 -3.56 2.83 -14.18
C GLU A 23 -3.75 3.46 -12.80
N ILE A 24 -2.86 3.11 -11.86
CA ILE A 24 -2.72 3.80 -10.58
C ILE A 24 -1.53 4.75 -10.71
N ASN A 25 -1.78 6.06 -10.69
CA ASN A 25 -0.74 7.06 -10.75
C ASN A 25 -0.65 7.75 -9.39
N PHE A 26 0.44 7.51 -8.67
CA PHE A 26 0.60 8.03 -7.31
C PHE A 26 0.66 9.56 -7.26
N LYS A 27 0.95 10.21 -8.35
CA LYS A 27 0.90 11.67 -8.42
C LYS A 27 -0.50 12.21 -8.10
N ASN A 28 -1.53 11.43 -8.41
CA ASN A 28 -2.91 11.84 -8.12
C ASN A 28 -3.22 11.88 -6.63
N TYR A 29 -2.32 11.37 -5.80
CA TYR A 29 -2.51 11.31 -4.35
C TYR A 29 -1.75 12.40 -3.60
N GLU A 30 -1.13 13.34 -4.31
CA GLU A 30 -0.45 14.48 -3.67
C GLU A 30 -1.42 15.21 -2.74
N GLY A 31 -0.94 15.57 -1.56
CA GLY A 31 -1.75 16.28 -0.57
C GLY A 31 -2.50 15.37 0.39
N ARG A 32 -2.48 14.06 0.16
CA ARG A 32 -3.07 13.08 1.09
C ARG A 32 -1.99 12.13 1.59
N LYS A 33 -2.16 11.64 2.81
CA LYS A 33 -1.30 10.57 3.31
C LYS A 33 -1.60 9.28 2.57
N ILE A 34 -0.59 8.41 2.45
CA ILE A 34 -0.73 7.15 1.72
C ILE A 34 -0.29 6.02 2.64
N LEU A 35 -1.11 4.97 2.73
CA LEU A 35 -0.75 3.72 3.37
C LEU A 35 -0.62 2.67 2.29
N VAL A 36 0.57 2.11 2.16
CA VAL A 36 0.85 1.02 1.21
C VAL A 36 0.93 -0.28 1.98
N VAL A 37 0.20 -1.29 1.53
CA VAL A 37 0.13 -2.57 2.22
C VAL A 37 0.12 -3.70 1.19
N ASN A 38 0.93 -4.74 1.43
CA ASN A 38 0.90 -5.94 0.60
C ASN A 38 -0.14 -6.90 1.18
N VAL A 39 -0.96 -7.45 0.31
CA VAL A 39 -2.16 -8.17 0.74
C VAL A 39 -2.22 -9.58 0.16
N ALA A 40 -3.03 -10.44 0.81
CA ALA A 40 -3.24 -11.82 0.38
C ALA A 40 -4.64 -12.27 0.78
N SER A 41 -5.21 -13.19 -0.01
CA SER A 41 -6.58 -13.67 0.16
C SER A 41 -6.69 -14.88 1.08
N GLU A 42 -5.58 -15.58 1.35
CA GLU A 42 -5.59 -16.85 2.08
C GLU A 42 -4.70 -16.84 3.33
N CYS A 43 -4.46 -15.67 3.89
CA CYS A 43 -3.63 -15.49 5.07
C CYS A 43 -4.49 -15.44 6.34
N GLY A 44 -3.90 -15.84 7.47
CA GLY A 44 -4.56 -15.64 8.76
C GLY A 44 -4.84 -14.17 9.06
N LEU A 45 -4.10 -13.26 8.45
CA LEU A 45 -4.29 -11.81 8.62
C LEU A 45 -5.25 -11.19 7.60
N THR A 46 -5.78 -11.98 6.66
CA THR A 46 -6.71 -11.49 5.63
C THR A 46 -7.89 -10.68 6.21
N PRO A 47 -8.43 -11.02 7.41
CA PRO A 47 -9.48 -10.17 8.00
C PRO A 47 -9.09 -8.72 8.23
N GLN A 48 -7.81 -8.35 8.17
CA GLN A 48 -7.40 -6.95 8.23
C GLN A 48 -7.98 -6.11 7.08
N TYR A 49 -8.43 -6.75 6.00
CA TYR A 49 -9.14 -6.01 4.94
C TYR A 49 -10.33 -5.21 5.49
N ALA A 50 -11.07 -5.78 6.45
CA ALA A 50 -12.21 -5.09 7.04
C ALA A 50 -11.78 -3.80 7.74
N GLN A 51 -10.67 -3.88 8.47
CA GLN A 51 -10.15 -2.72 9.20
C GLN A 51 -9.50 -1.69 8.27
N LEU A 52 -8.84 -2.16 7.21
CA LEU A 52 -8.30 -1.25 6.19
C LEU A 52 -9.42 -0.48 5.52
N GLN A 53 -10.52 -1.16 5.18
CA GLN A 53 -11.65 -0.51 4.54
C GLN A 53 -12.33 0.48 5.49
N GLU A 54 -12.45 0.14 6.76
CA GLU A 54 -13.01 1.03 7.77
C GLU A 54 -12.15 2.30 7.88
N LEU A 55 -10.83 2.16 7.95
CA LEU A 55 -9.92 3.29 8.01
C LEU A 55 -10.04 4.16 6.77
N TYR A 56 -10.09 3.54 5.61
CA TYR A 56 -10.22 4.26 4.34
C TYR A 56 -11.51 5.07 4.27
N GLU A 57 -12.63 4.47 4.65
CA GLU A 57 -13.93 5.15 4.62
C GLU A 57 -13.98 6.31 5.60
N SER A 58 -13.31 6.19 6.73
CA SER A 58 -13.32 7.21 7.76
C SER A 58 -12.52 8.46 7.39
N PHE A 59 -11.54 8.34 6.49
CA PHE A 59 -10.58 9.42 6.21
C PHE A 59 -10.34 9.66 4.72
N GLN A 60 -11.38 9.53 3.89
CA GLN A 60 -11.21 9.58 2.43
C GLN A 60 -10.59 10.88 1.90
N ASP A 61 -10.81 11.99 2.58
CA ASP A 61 -10.25 13.28 2.17
C ASP A 61 -8.79 13.47 2.62
N LYS A 62 -8.30 12.62 3.52
CA LYS A 62 -6.95 12.74 4.09
C LYS A 62 -6.04 11.58 3.75
N LEU A 63 -6.59 10.44 3.39
CA LEU A 63 -5.85 9.18 3.29
C LEU A 63 -6.23 8.40 2.04
N VAL A 64 -5.22 7.85 1.37
CA VAL A 64 -5.40 6.83 0.35
C VAL A 64 -4.72 5.57 0.83
N ILE A 65 -5.37 4.42 0.65
CA ILE A 65 -4.75 3.11 0.88
C ILE A 65 -4.57 2.45 -0.47
N VAL A 66 -3.38 1.92 -0.73
CA VAL A 66 -3.12 1.15 -1.95
C VAL A 66 -2.67 -0.24 -1.53
N GLY A 67 -3.44 -1.25 -1.92
CA GLY A 67 -3.14 -2.64 -1.63
C GLY A 67 -2.43 -3.29 -2.80
N PHE A 68 -1.37 -4.04 -2.51
CA PHE A 68 -0.57 -4.75 -3.51
C PHE A 68 -0.67 -6.25 -3.27
N PRO A 69 -1.52 -6.98 -4.02
CA PRO A 69 -1.56 -8.43 -3.90
C PRO A 69 -0.22 -9.04 -4.31
N ALA A 70 0.29 -9.96 -3.51
CA ALA A 70 1.55 -10.64 -3.81
C ALA A 70 1.54 -12.05 -3.25
N ASN A 71 2.08 -13.00 -4.02
CA ASN A 71 2.10 -14.43 -3.65
C ASN A 71 3.42 -14.84 -3.01
N ASN A 72 4.26 -13.87 -2.64
CA ASN A 72 5.63 -14.12 -2.15
C ASN A 72 5.68 -14.81 -0.79
N PHE A 73 4.66 -14.67 0.04
CA PHE A 73 4.69 -15.13 1.41
C PHE A 73 3.72 -16.28 1.62
N GLY A 74 4.26 -17.50 1.70
CA GLY A 74 3.48 -18.70 1.94
C GLY A 74 2.58 -19.10 0.78
N GLY A 75 2.72 -18.46 -0.39
CA GLY A 75 1.84 -18.77 -1.53
C GLY A 75 0.37 -18.47 -1.23
N GLN A 76 0.10 -17.46 -0.44
CA GLN A 76 -1.26 -17.18 0.07
C GLN A 76 -2.07 -16.24 -0.81
N GLU A 77 -1.55 -15.90 -2.00
CA GLU A 77 -2.28 -15.12 -3.00
C GLU A 77 -2.16 -15.78 -4.37
N PRO A 78 -2.66 -17.01 -4.52
CA PRO A 78 -2.45 -17.77 -5.77
C PRO A 78 -3.40 -17.39 -6.90
N GLY A 79 -4.46 -16.61 -6.62
CA GLY A 79 -5.50 -16.30 -7.60
C GLY A 79 -5.05 -15.34 -8.69
N THR A 80 -5.90 -15.22 -9.71
CA THR A 80 -5.73 -14.23 -10.77
C THR A 80 -6.19 -12.86 -10.27
N ASN A 81 -5.85 -11.80 -11.00
CA ASN A 81 -6.33 -10.45 -10.65
C ASN A 81 -7.85 -10.40 -10.53
N GLY A 82 -8.57 -11.03 -11.45
CA GLY A 82 -10.03 -11.05 -11.40
C GLY A 82 -10.56 -11.77 -10.17
N GLU A 83 -9.94 -12.89 -9.80
CA GLU A 83 -10.32 -13.65 -8.62
C GLU A 83 -10.06 -12.86 -7.34
N ILE A 84 -8.93 -12.19 -7.27
CA ILE A 84 -8.56 -11.38 -6.11
C ILE A 84 -9.53 -10.21 -5.95
N GLN A 85 -9.84 -9.52 -7.05
CA GLN A 85 -10.76 -8.39 -7.02
C GLN A 85 -12.15 -8.82 -6.55
N THR A 86 -12.64 -9.94 -7.08
CA THR A 86 -13.94 -10.49 -6.68
C THR A 86 -13.94 -10.85 -5.20
N PHE A 87 -12.88 -11.49 -4.73
CA PHE A 87 -12.74 -11.88 -3.33
C PHE A 87 -12.82 -10.64 -2.41
N CYS A 88 -12.05 -9.60 -2.72
CA CYS A 88 -12.00 -8.39 -1.90
C CYS A 88 -13.33 -7.67 -1.88
N THR A 89 -13.99 -7.54 -3.03
CA THR A 89 -15.27 -6.87 -3.13
C THR A 89 -16.35 -7.64 -2.40
N LYS A 90 -16.43 -8.95 -2.65
CA LYS A 90 -17.52 -9.79 -2.13
C LYS A 90 -17.41 -10.00 -0.63
N ASN A 91 -16.21 -10.19 -0.11
CA ASN A 91 -16.03 -10.58 1.30
C ASN A 91 -15.80 -9.38 2.22
N TYR A 92 -15.24 -8.29 1.70
CA TYR A 92 -14.85 -7.15 2.54
C TYR A 92 -15.32 -5.79 2.03
N GLY A 93 -15.99 -5.76 0.88
CA GLY A 93 -16.47 -4.51 0.31
C GLY A 93 -15.37 -3.49 0.04
N VAL A 94 -14.18 -3.96 -0.33
CA VAL A 94 -13.02 -3.10 -0.54
C VAL A 94 -13.28 -2.09 -1.65
N THR A 95 -13.05 -0.81 -1.35
CA THR A 95 -13.16 0.27 -2.34
C THR A 95 -11.85 1.06 -2.48
N PHE A 96 -10.86 0.81 -1.62
CA PHE A 96 -9.56 1.46 -1.81
C PHE A 96 -8.83 0.84 -3.01
N PRO A 97 -7.92 1.59 -3.66
CA PRO A 97 -7.20 1.09 -4.83
C PRO A 97 -6.42 -0.20 -4.56
N LEU A 98 -6.57 -1.15 -5.47
CA LEU A 98 -5.80 -2.39 -5.48
C LEU A 98 -4.96 -2.44 -6.75
N ALA A 99 -3.68 -2.72 -6.61
CA ALA A 99 -2.80 -2.94 -7.76
C ALA A 99 -3.00 -4.34 -8.31
N ALA A 100 -2.65 -4.54 -9.58
CA ALA A 100 -2.51 -5.90 -10.12
C ALA A 100 -1.46 -6.64 -9.31
N LYS A 101 -1.60 -7.97 -9.21
CA LYS A 101 -0.68 -8.81 -8.42
C LYS A 101 0.76 -8.57 -8.86
N ILE A 102 1.66 -8.46 -7.89
CA ILE A 102 3.07 -8.15 -8.13
C ILE A 102 3.97 -9.21 -7.52
N ASP A 103 5.25 -9.14 -7.89
CA ASP A 103 6.34 -9.82 -7.18
C ASP A 103 7.02 -8.74 -6.32
N ILE A 104 6.99 -8.92 -5.02
CA ILE A 104 7.56 -7.96 -4.05
C ILE A 104 9.05 -7.71 -4.32
N GLU A 105 9.78 -8.75 -4.74
CA GLU A 105 11.23 -8.65 -4.87
C GLU A 105 11.68 -7.84 -6.09
N THR A 106 10.83 -7.72 -7.09
CA THR A 106 11.21 -7.08 -8.35
C THR A 106 10.44 -5.80 -8.66
N HIS A 107 9.32 -5.57 -7.98
CA HIS A 107 8.48 -4.41 -8.30
C HIS A 107 9.18 -3.10 -7.92
N PRO A 108 9.23 -2.11 -8.82
CA PRO A 108 9.98 -0.86 -8.56
C PRO A 108 9.54 -0.13 -7.29
N ILE A 109 8.24 -0.10 -6.99
CA ILE A 109 7.74 0.59 -5.81
C ILE A 109 8.27 -0.07 -4.54
N TYR A 110 8.26 -1.42 -4.49
CA TYR A 110 8.75 -2.12 -3.30
C TYR A 110 10.27 -2.07 -3.19
N ARG A 111 10.99 -2.00 -4.31
CA ARG A 111 12.43 -1.76 -4.27
C ARG A 111 12.73 -0.40 -3.64
N TRP A 112 11.95 0.60 -4.01
CA TRP A 112 12.07 1.95 -3.44
C TRP A 112 11.69 1.96 -1.95
N LEU A 113 10.56 1.35 -1.59
CA LEU A 113 10.09 1.32 -0.20
C LEU A 113 11.07 0.66 0.76
N THR A 114 11.85 -0.31 0.29
CA THR A 114 12.73 -1.10 1.15
C THR A 114 14.17 -0.58 1.19
N SER A 115 14.55 0.37 0.35
CA SER A 115 15.92 0.86 0.24
C SER A 115 16.03 2.32 0.65
N LYS A 116 16.71 2.58 1.77
CA LYS A 116 16.97 3.95 2.23
C LYS A 116 17.73 4.75 1.18
N LYS A 117 18.63 4.08 0.44
CA LYS A 117 19.39 4.73 -0.62
C LYS A 117 18.46 5.32 -1.67
N GLU A 118 17.32 4.68 -1.93
CA GLU A 118 16.36 5.14 -2.91
C GLU A 118 15.29 6.04 -2.33
N ASN A 119 14.73 5.70 -1.15
CA ASN A 119 13.64 6.49 -0.57
C ASN A 119 14.11 7.64 0.33
N GLY A 120 15.38 7.62 0.74
CA GLY A 120 15.94 8.70 1.53
C GLY A 120 15.58 8.65 3.01
N SER A 121 14.94 7.59 3.48
CA SER A 121 14.38 7.55 4.84
C SER A 121 14.70 6.27 5.61
N ILE A 122 14.26 5.10 5.12
CA ILE A 122 14.29 3.86 5.89
C ILE A 122 14.76 2.69 5.04
N ASP A 123 15.63 1.85 5.60
CA ASP A 123 15.90 0.51 5.08
C ASP A 123 14.97 -0.47 5.80
N SER A 124 14.35 -1.36 5.06
CA SER A 124 13.46 -2.37 5.63
C SER A 124 13.36 -3.57 4.72
N SER A 125 12.66 -4.59 5.18
CA SER A 125 12.28 -5.71 4.33
C SER A 125 10.84 -6.07 4.62
N VAL A 126 10.11 -6.48 3.58
CA VAL A 126 8.76 -6.99 3.74
C VAL A 126 8.91 -8.43 4.22
N GLU A 127 8.37 -8.74 5.40
CA GLU A 127 8.61 -10.03 6.03
C GLU A 127 7.43 -10.97 5.97
N TRP A 128 6.24 -10.45 5.72
CA TRP A 128 5.01 -11.23 5.61
C TRP A 128 3.93 -10.44 4.91
N ASN A 129 2.76 -11.05 4.74
CA ASN A 129 1.58 -10.35 4.20
C ASN A 129 1.11 -9.26 5.17
N PHE A 130 0.55 -8.19 4.66
CA PHE A 130 0.00 -7.07 5.43
C PHE A 130 1.05 -6.24 6.18
N ASN A 131 2.28 -6.20 5.70
CA ASN A 131 3.26 -5.20 6.11
C ASN A 131 2.82 -3.83 5.60
N LYS A 132 3.06 -2.80 6.38
CA LYS A 132 2.52 -1.47 6.08
C LYS A 132 3.62 -0.43 5.99
N TYR A 133 3.47 0.46 5.02
CA TYR A 133 4.34 1.63 4.85
C TYR A 133 3.48 2.88 4.90
N LEU A 134 3.89 3.87 5.70
CA LEU A 134 3.19 5.13 5.86
C LEU A 134 3.97 6.25 5.18
N LEU A 135 3.28 7.02 4.32
CA LEU A 135 3.90 8.09 3.56
C LEU A 135 3.12 9.39 3.79
N ASN A 136 3.84 10.51 3.86
CA ASN A 136 3.21 11.79 4.14
C ASN A 136 2.61 12.42 2.87
N GLU A 137 2.06 13.63 3.01
CA GLU A 137 1.37 14.33 1.92
C GLU A 137 2.29 14.67 0.75
N SER A 138 3.59 14.73 0.99
CA SER A 138 4.60 14.93 -0.07
C SER A 138 5.08 13.63 -0.67
N GLY A 139 4.52 12.50 -0.25
CA GLY A 139 4.91 11.19 -0.75
C GLY A 139 6.18 10.63 -0.16
N GLN A 140 6.68 11.23 0.92
CA GLN A 140 7.90 10.76 1.58
C GLN A 140 7.57 9.64 2.54
N LEU A 141 8.43 8.60 2.57
CA LEU A 141 8.27 7.48 3.48
C LEU A 141 8.62 7.92 4.90
N VAL A 142 7.68 7.73 5.84
CA VAL A 142 7.88 8.17 7.22
C VAL A 142 7.91 7.03 8.21
N LYS A 143 7.30 5.87 7.91
CA LYS A 143 7.28 4.77 8.87
C LYS A 143 7.01 3.44 8.20
N TYR A 144 7.59 2.39 8.76
CA TYR A 144 7.32 0.99 8.45
C TYR A 144 6.64 0.34 9.64
N LEU A 145 5.58 -0.43 9.40
CA LEU A 145 4.89 -1.18 10.45
C LEU A 145 4.77 -2.64 10.06
N PRO A 146 4.95 -3.55 11.04
CA PRO A 146 4.88 -4.98 10.75
C PRO A 146 3.46 -5.45 10.46
N SER A 147 3.36 -6.69 9.98
CA SER A 147 2.09 -7.33 9.63
C SER A 147 1.08 -7.32 10.76
N SER A 148 1.55 -7.48 12.00
CA SER A 148 0.69 -7.58 13.17
C SER A 148 0.08 -6.25 13.59
N ALA A 149 0.55 -5.12 13.06
CA ALA A 149 -0.01 -3.82 13.41
C ALA A 149 -1.44 -3.71 12.85
N SER A 150 -2.41 -3.51 13.74
CA SER A 150 -3.80 -3.34 13.32
C SER A 150 -3.94 -2.06 12.50
N PRO A 151 -4.66 -2.11 11.37
CA PRO A 151 -4.88 -0.89 10.58
C PRO A 151 -5.60 0.22 11.34
N ILE A 152 -6.36 -0.11 12.38
CA ILE A 152 -7.08 0.88 13.18
C ILE A 152 -6.41 1.13 14.52
N ASP A 153 -5.16 0.73 14.66
CA ASP A 153 -4.38 1.02 15.85
C ASP A 153 -4.22 2.54 16.02
N GLU A 154 -4.13 2.97 17.28
CA GLU A 154 -4.03 4.37 17.63
C GLU A 154 -2.87 5.06 16.90
N THR A 155 -1.73 4.38 16.76
CA THR A 155 -0.57 4.90 16.05
C THR A 155 -0.93 5.33 14.62
N ILE A 156 -1.70 4.50 13.92
CA ILE A 156 -2.09 4.79 12.54
C ILE A 156 -3.14 5.90 12.50
N VAL A 157 -4.15 5.82 13.36
CA VAL A 157 -5.21 6.83 13.39
C VAL A 157 -4.62 8.21 13.73
N ASP A 158 -3.72 8.27 14.71
CA ASP A 158 -3.05 9.53 15.08
C ASP A 158 -2.21 10.07 13.93
N TRP A 159 -1.51 9.18 13.21
CA TRP A 159 -0.74 9.58 12.05
C TRP A 159 -1.64 10.19 10.96
N VAL A 160 -2.80 9.59 10.68
CA VAL A 160 -3.72 10.13 9.68
C VAL A 160 -4.16 11.54 10.08
N ASN A 161 -4.37 11.77 11.36
CA ASN A 161 -4.87 13.05 11.88
C ASN A 161 -3.76 14.08 12.16
N SER A 162 -2.51 13.71 11.97
CA SER A 162 -1.38 14.60 12.26
C SER A 162 -1.18 15.69 11.21
#